data_705a4e80f8069b23d25cf16486d475ba
#
_entry.id   705a4e80f8069b23d25cf16486d475ba
#
_cell.length_a   1.000
_cell.length_b   1.000
_cell.length_c   1.000
_cell.angle_alpha   90.00
_cell.angle_beta   90.00
_cell.angle_gamma   90.00
#
_symmetry.space_group_name_H-M   'P 1'
#
loop_
_entity.id
_entity.type
_entity.pdbx_description
1 polymer ?
#
loop_
_entity_poly.entity_id
_entity_poly.type
_entity_poly.pdbx_seq_one_letter_code
_entity_poly.pdbx_strand_id
1 'polypeptide(L)'
;MFRQSLLWTSCLALLSGPVACAQTQARPVAKSAVAAAPRLGAGIESRTLKNGLKVIVWPNHDIPSVVLYNWFRVGSRNEYPGITGLSHFFEHMMFNGAKKYGPGEFDRVMEANGGANNAFTSEDVTVYMDWFPRSALDVIFDLEADRLQHLAIDPKVTESERGVVYSERRSAIDNDNMGALMEQVQATAFVAHPYQFPVIGWPSDIESWRIEDLQRYYKTYYAPNNATLIFTGAVTPAEIFALAEKHLGPIPSQPAPEPIRTKEPEQQGERRIVVKKQAQAPLIQLAYHGISGKDADVEALTLLLGILANGESSRLHRRLVEEERAALRVNTHFSPGFDPSLVWVYADLPPGADVARVEGLLTEELARVVKDGVSDAELKKARNITLSQFWRSLETNNGRGRALGAAETFRGDYRQLFDAPERYERVTRDDVREVAARIFNSQRRTVGWLVPADARAATPDSRKEASR
;
A
#
# COMPACT_ATOMS: atom_id res chain seq x y z
N MET A 1 -42.10 15.44 -20.09
CA MET A 1 -42.84 16.37 -20.94
C MET A 1 -41.86 17.14 -21.79
N PHE A 2 -42.18 17.12 -23.08
CA PHE A 2 -41.63 17.86 -24.24
C PHE A 2 -40.27 17.45 -24.81
N ARG A 3 -40.44 16.71 -25.91
CA ARG A 3 -39.54 16.55 -27.07
C ARG A 3 -39.45 17.89 -27.83
N GLN A 4 -38.33 18.13 -28.50
CA GLN A 4 -38.37 18.62 -29.87
C GLN A 4 -37.09 18.27 -30.64
N SER A 5 -37.32 17.50 -31.68
CA SER A 5 -36.46 17.18 -32.80
C SER A 5 -36.43 18.36 -33.80
N LEU A 6 -35.33 18.64 -34.45
CA LEU A 6 -35.29 19.38 -35.71
C LEU A 6 -34.28 18.73 -36.68
N LEU A 7 -34.87 18.12 -37.70
CA LEU A 7 -34.26 17.75 -38.96
C LEU A 7 -33.98 19.00 -39.81
N TRP A 8 -32.83 19.04 -40.45
CA TRP A 8 -32.60 19.89 -41.61
C TRP A 8 -31.93 19.09 -42.72
N THR A 9 -32.69 18.84 -43.76
CA THR A 9 -32.31 18.39 -45.09
C THR A 9 -32.02 19.61 -45.95
N SER A 10 -30.91 19.63 -46.72
CA SER A 10 -30.82 20.52 -47.88
C SER A 10 -29.73 20.08 -48.84
N CYS A 11 -30.18 19.67 -49.98
CA CYS A 11 -29.79 19.91 -51.37
C CYS A 11 -28.32 19.86 -51.80
N LEU A 12 -28.05 18.84 -52.64
CA LEU A 12 -26.99 18.75 -53.62
C LEU A 12 -27.22 19.81 -54.73
N ALA A 13 -26.18 20.55 -55.07
CA ALA A 13 -26.04 21.22 -56.38
C ALA A 13 -24.69 20.81 -57.00
N LEU A 14 -24.75 20.03 -58.05
CA LEU A 14 -23.63 19.67 -58.93
C LEU A 14 -23.24 20.87 -59.77
N LEU A 15 -21.99 21.34 -59.66
CA LEU A 15 -21.34 22.19 -60.67
C LEU A 15 -20.05 21.53 -61.11
N SER A 16 -20.09 21.04 -62.36
CA SER A 16 -18.97 20.49 -63.10
C SER A 16 -18.11 21.63 -63.72
N GLY A 17 -16.90 21.80 -63.22
CA GLY A 17 -15.87 22.63 -63.85
C GLY A 17 -14.60 21.84 -64.10
N PRO A 18 -13.80 22.11 -65.15
CA PRO A 18 -12.69 21.28 -65.54
C PRO A 18 -11.51 21.37 -64.58
N VAL A 19 -10.99 20.19 -64.18
CA VAL A 19 -9.82 20.09 -63.32
C VAL A 19 -8.57 20.30 -64.12
N ALA A 20 -7.87 21.39 -63.91
CA ALA A 20 -6.50 21.58 -64.37
C ALA A 20 -5.54 20.81 -63.48
N CYS A 21 -4.85 19.84 -64.06
CA CYS A 21 -3.87 19.02 -63.35
C CYS A 21 -2.59 19.86 -63.11
N ALA A 22 -2.46 20.43 -61.93
CA ALA A 22 -1.22 21.07 -61.45
C ALA A 22 -0.34 19.98 -60.81
N GLN A 23 0.78 19.64 -61.47
CA GLN A 23 1.81 18.78 -60.87
C GLN A 23 2.46 19.52 -59.70
N THR A 24 2.08 19.18 -58.47
CA THR A 24 2.74 19.64 -57.26
C THR A 24 3.99 18.79 -57.03
N GLN A 25 5.17 19.35 -57.27
CA GLN A 25 6.45 18.75 -56.86
C GLN A 25 6.43 18.60 -55.33
N ALA A 26 6.50 17.36 -54.87
CA ALA A 26 6.63 17.04 -53.45
C ALA A 26 7.96 17.64 -52.91
N ARG A 27 7.87 18.64 -52.03
CA ARG A 27 8.99 19.08 -51.21
C ARG A 27 9.43 17.92 -50.33
N PRO A 28 10.77 17.62 -50.21
CA PRO A 28 11.23 16.60 -49.29
C PRO A 28 10.86 17.06 -47.87
N VAL A 29 10.02 16.26 -47.21
CA VAL A 29 9.75 16.39 -45.77
C VAL A 29 11.06 16.09 -45.04
N ALA A 30 11.67 17.11 -44.48
CA ALA A 30 12.80 16.93 -43.57
C ALA A 30 12.37 15.95 -42.49
N LYS A 31 13.08 14.81 -42.37
CA LYS A 31 12.94 13.89 -41.25
C LYS A 31 13.30 14.69 -40.00
N SER A 32 12.28 15.19 -39.32
CA SER A 32 12.43 15.67 -37.96
C SER A 32 13.06 14.53 -37.15
N ALA A 33 14.26 14.76 -36.63
CA ALA A 33 14.85 13.84 -35.69
C ALA A 33 13.89 13.73 -34.55
N VAL A 34 13.23 12.58 -34.41
CA VAL A 34 12.42 12.26 -33.22
C VAL A 34 13.41 12.36 -32.06
N ALA A 35 13.32 13.42 -31.29
CA ALA A 35 14.08 13.53 -30.04
C ALA A 35 13.83 12.25 -29.26
N ALA A 36 14.89 11.55 -28.87
CA ALA A 36 14.77 10.36 -28.06
C ALA A 36 13.88 10.70 -26.85
N ALA A 37 12.84 9.91 -26.67
CA ALA A 37 11.92 10.11 -25.53
C ALA A 37 12.78 10.21 -24.26
N PRO A 38 12.53 11.21 -23.39
CA PRO A 38 13.32 11.35 -22.17
C PRO A 38 13.27 10.05 -21.40
N ARG A 39 14.42 9.54 -20.98
CA ARG A 39 14.48 8.34 -20.14
C ARG A 39 13.62 8.59 -18.90
N LEU A 40 12.77 7.63 -18.56
CA LEU A 40 11.99 7.68 -17.33
C LEU A 40 12.93 7.96 -16.16
N GLY A 41 12.57 8.92 -15.30
CA GLY A 41 13.43 9.35 -14.19
C GLY A 41 14.53 10.35 -14.56
N ALA A 42 14.55 10.87 -15.80
CA ALA A 42 15.46 11.97 -16.14
C ALA A 42 15.21 13.19 -15.26
N GLY A 43 16.28 13.81 -14.77
CA GLY A 43 16.22 15.00 -13.91
C GLY A 43 15.96 14.71 -12.44
N ILE A 44 15.87 13.44 -12.02
CA ILE A 44 15.83 13.11 -10.58
C ILE A 44 17.21 13.29 -9.97
N GLU A 45 17.24 14.03 -8.88
CA GLU A 45 18.45 14.17 -8.06
C GLU A 45 18.18 13.79 -6.62
N SER A 46 19.21 13.32 -5.93
CA SER A 46 19.15 13.02 -4.51
C SER A 46 20.36 13.57 -3.77
N ARG A 47 20.15 13.98 -2.53
CA ARG A 47 21.20 14.45 -1.63
C ARG A 47 20.93 13.93 -0.22
N THR A 48 21.99 13.54 0.49
CA THR A 48 21.93 13.30 1.93
C THR A 48 22.57 14.48 2.64
N LEU A 49 21.82 15.12 3.53
CA LEU A 49 22.31 16.23 4.35
C LEU A 49 23.30 15.73 5.41
N LYS A 50 24.04 16.65 6.04
CA LYS A 50 25.03 16.29 7.07
C LYS A 50 24.43 15.56 8.27
N ASN A 51 23.17 15.84 8.60
CA ASN A 51 22.41 15.18 9.66
C ASN A 51 21.81 13.83 9.26
N GLY A 52 22.13 13.32 8.06
CA GLY A 52 21.68 12.02 7.57
C GLY A 52 20.32 12.02 6.87
N LEU A 53 19.59 13.14 6.82
CA LEU A 53 18.33 13.25 6.10
C LEU A 53 18.57 13.08 4.59
N LYS A 54 17.91 12.12 3.98
CA LYS A 54 17.93 11.92 2.53
C LYS A 54 16.79 12.70 1.87
N VAL A 55 17.13 13.46 0.83
CA VAL A 55 16.15 14.22 0.04
C VAL A 55 16.27 13.78 -1.42
N ILE A 56 15.13 13.41 -2.02
CA ILE A 56 15.01 13.00 -3.43
C ILE A 56 14.05 13.97 -4.12
N VAL A 57 14.41 14.46 -5.29
CA VAL A 57 13.61 15.44 -6.03
C VAL A 57 13.36 14.94 -7.45
N TRP A 58 12.08 14.84 -7.84
CA TRP A 58 11.67 14.54 -9.21
C TRP A 58 10.90 15.73 -9.79
N PRO A 59 11.55 16.62 -10.55
CA PRO A 59 10.90 17.76 -11.16
C PRO A 59 9.80 17.35 -12.14
N ASN A 60 8.66 18.06 -12.09
CA ASN A 60 7.61 17.98 -13.08
C ASN A 60 6.86 19.32 -13.13
N HIS A 61 7.04 20.09 -14.19
CA HIS A 61 6.52 21.46 -14.31
C HIS A 61 5.22 21.55 -15.10
N ASP A 62 4.58 20.41 -15.42
CA ASP A 62 3.31 20.38 -16.18
C ASP A 62 2.16 21.05 -15.40
N ILE A 63 2.18 20.95 -14.08
CA ILE A 63 1.19 21.53 -13.18
C ILE A 63 1.94 22.26 -12.06
N PRO A 64 1.53 23.48 -11.64
CA PRO A 64 2.22 24.27 -10.60
C PRO A 64 1.92 23.78 -9.18
N SER A 65 1.90 22.47 -8.98
CA SER A 65 1.70 21.79 -7.70
C SER A 65 2.93 20.99 -7.30
N VAL A 66 3.10 20.84 -6.00
CA VAL A 66 4.17 20.06 -5.38
C VAL A 66 3.55 19.01 -4.47
N VAL A 67 4.18 17.85 -4.41
CA VAL A 67 3.87 16.81 -3.44
C VAL A 67 5.15 16.50 -2.67
N LEU A 68 5.05 16.52 -1.36
CA LEU A 68 6.05 16.04 -0.43
C LEU A 68 5.60 14.70 0.15
N TYR A 69 6.47 13.72 0.16
CA TYR A 69 6.37 12.51 0.97
C TYR A 69 7.49 12.50 1.99
N ASN A 70 7.14 12.34 3.26
CA ASN A 70 8.07 12.19 4.35
C ASN A 70 7.99 10.76 4.89
N TRP A 71 8.96 9.92 4.57
CA TRP A 71 9.03 8.51 4.90
C TRP A 71 9.90 8.30 6.12
N PHE A 72 9.30 7.90 7.24
CA PHE A 72 10.02 7.45 8.43
C PHE A 72 10.08 5.91 8.46
N ARG A 73 11.28 5.37 8.72
CA ARG A 73 11.48 3.92 8.87
C ARG A 73 11.10 3.48 10.28
N VAL A 74 9.82 3.61 10.59
CA VAL A 74 9.22 3.21 11.85
C VAL A 74 7.77 2.79 11.61
N GLY A 75 7.40 1.65 12.17
CA GLY A 75 6.06 1.09 12.10
C GLY A 75 5.84 0.12 13.25
N SER A 76 4.73 -0.64 13.24
CA SER A 76 4.38 -1.53 14.35
C SER A 76 5.45 -2.59 14.64
N ARG A 77 6.32 -2.93 13.69
CA ARG A 77 7.46 -3.82 13.93
C ARG A 77 8.47 -3.31 14.95
N ASN A 78 8.49 -2.01 15.20
CA ASN A 78 9.39 -1.36 16.15
C ASN A 78 8.82 -1.31 17.57
N GLU A 79 7.66 -1.90 17.77
CA GLU A 79 6.92 -1.92 19.01
C GLU A 79 7.10 -3.25 19.75
N TYR A 80 6.68 -3.25 21.00
CA TYR A 80 6.68 -4.42 21.88
C TYR A 80 5.49 -4.35 22.84
N PRO A 81 5.10 -5.44 23.51
CA PRO A 81 3.98 -5.42 24.47
C PRO A 81 4.10 -4.28 25.50
N GLY A 82 3.04 -3.52 25.65
CA GLY A 82 2.97 -2.31 26.47
C GLY A 82 3.07 -1.01 25.68
N ILE A 83 3.55 -1.04 24.43
CA ILE A 83 3.63 0.14 23.57
C ILE A 83 3.11 -0.12 22.15
N THR A 84 2.35 -1.18 21.91
CA THR A 84 1.79 -1.42 20.57
C THR A 84 0.83 -0.30 20.17
N GLY A 85 0.87 0.08 18.90
CA GLY A 85 0.10 1.18 18.33
C GLY A 85 0.78 2.55 18.39
N LEU A 86 1.97 2.68 18.98
CA LEU A 86 2.66 3.98 19.06
C LEU A 86 3.02 4.56 17.70
N SER A 87 3.38 3.75 16.72
CA SER A 87 3.67 4.24 15.36
C SER A 87 2.46 4.93 14.76
N HIS A 88 1.29 4.30 14.87
CA HIS A 88 0.03 4.86 14.40
C HIS A 88 -0.39 6.08 15.25
N PHE A 89 -0.17 6.04 16.55
CA PHE A 89 -0.41 7.20 17.41
C PHE A 89 0.44 8.40 17.00
N PHE A 90 1.70 8.20 16.61
CA PHE A 90 2.55 9.29 16.10
C PHE A 90 2.14 9.74 14.70
N GLU A 91 1.50 8.90 13.89
CA GLU A 91 0.83 9.37 12.68
C GLU A 91 -0.12 10.53 13.00
N HIS A 92 -0.97 10.39 14.01
CA HIS A 92 -1.88 11.42 14.50
C HIS A 92 -1.16 12.59 15.17
N MET A 93 -0.27 12.28 16.10
CA MET A 93 0.39 13.31 16.91
C MET A 93 1.20 14.32 16.07
N MET A 94 1.75 13.92 14.93
CA MET A 94 2.51 14.82 14.05
C MET A 94 1.66 15.93 13.42
N PHE A 95 0.34 15.87 13.52
CA PHE A 95 -0.60 16.94 13.14
C PHE A 95 -1.12 17.73 14.34
N ASN A 96 -0.90 17.25 15.56
CA ASN A 96 -1.52 17.78 16.78
C ASN A 96 -0.74 18.91 17.47
N GLY A 97 0.24 19.47 16.76
CA GLY A 97 0.94 20.69 17.18
C GLY A 97 2.39 20.48 17.58
N ALA A 98 3.12 21.55 17.45
CA ALA A 98 4.53 21.68 17.78
C ALA A 98 4.78 23.03 18.47
N LYS A 99 6.03 23.41 18.66
CA LYS A 99 6.39 24.61 19.42
C LYS A 99 5.91 25.91 18.78
N LYS A 100 6.06 26.02 17.45
CA LYS A 100 5.71 27.21 16.68
C LYS A 100 4.24 27.15 16.21
N TYR A 101 3.84 26.01 15.73
CA TYR A 101 2.51 25.73 15.24
C TYR A 101 1.81 24.84 16.25
N GLY A 102 0.96 25.43 17.11
CA GLY A 102 0.23 24.73 18.16
C GLY A 102 -0.87 23.81 17.62
N PRO A 103 -1.67 23.21 18.51
CA PRO A 103 -2.75 22.30 18.12
C PRO A 103 -3.72 22.92 17.12
N GLY A 104 -3.98 22.22 15.99
CA GLY A 104 -4.82 22.66 14.88
C GLY A 104 -4.20 23.70 13.96
N GLU A 105 -3.00 24.23 14.29
CA GLU A 105 -2.34 25.23 13.46
C GLU A 105 -1.68 24.61 12.21
N PHE A 106 -1.23 23.38 12.28
CA PHE A 106 -0.64 22.69 11.13
C PHE A 106 -1.62 22.67 9.95
N ASP A 107 -2.82 22.15 10.17
CA ASP A 107 -3.86 22.06 9.12
C ASP A 107 -4.34 23.42 8.69
N ARG A 108 -4.57 24.33 9.66
CA ARG A 108 -5.00 25.71 9.35
C ARG A 108 -4.00 26.44 8.45
N VAL A 109 -2.71 26.30 8.71
CA VAL A 109 -1.66 26.94 7.89
C VAL A 109 -1.53 26.23 6.54
N MET A 110 -1.61 24.90 6.51
CA MET A 110 -1.62 24.12 5.26
C MET A 110 -2.77 24.57 4.35
N GLU A 111 -3.99 24.58 4.86
CA GLU A 111 -5.20 24.96 4.11
C GLU A 111 -5.17 26.43 3.67
N ALA A 112 -4.73 27.35 4.55
CA ALA A 112 -4.60 28.77 4.23
C ALA A 112 -3.61 29.04 3.06
N ASN A 113 -2.67 28.13 2.83
CA ASN A 113 -1.72 28.17 1.71
C ASN A 113 -2.15 27.28 0.53
N GLY A 114 -3.39 26.78 0.53
CA GLY A 114 -3.94 25.96 -0.56
C GLY A 114 -3.42 24.53 -0.57
N GLY A 115 -2.89 24.06 0.54
CA GLY A 115 -2.39 22.70 0.71
C GLY A 115 -3.41 21.77 1.35
N ALA A 116 -3.10 20.48 1.33
CA ALA A 116 -3.79 19.41 2.04
C ALA A 116 -2.77 18.36 2.43
N ASN A 117 -3.08 17.58 3.43
CA ASN A 117 -2.19 16.52 3.93
C ASN A 117 -2.94 15.22 4.16
N ASN A 118 -2.18 14.16 4.35
CA ASN A 118 -2.62 12.85 4.85
C ASN A 118 -1.42 12.09 5.39
N ALA A 119 -1.66 10.94 6.01
CA ALA A 119 -0.59 10.03 6.44
C ALA A 119 -1.07 8.58 6.37
N PHE A 120 -0.16 7.64 6.56
CA PHE A 120 -0.47 6.25 6.82
C PHE A 120 0.66 5.58 7.59
N THR A 121 0.31 4.58 8.38
CA THR A 121 1.24 3.69 9.08
C THR A 121 1.07 2.26 8.60
N SER A 122 2.18 1.55 8.51
CA SER A 122 2.23 0.12 8.27
C SER A 122 3.10 -0.57 9.33
N GLU A 123 3.37 -1.84 9.12
CA GLU A 123 4.32 -2.57 9.96
C GLU A 123 5.73 -1.96 9.92
N ASP A 124 6.15 -1.38 8.80
CA ASP A 124 7.52 -0.98 8.54
C ASP A 124 7.77 0.53 8.52
N VAL A 125 6.75 1.31 8.17
CA VAL A 125 6.91 2.74 7.92
C VAL A 125 5.71 3.54 8.41
N THR A 126 5.98 4.80 8.79
CA THR A 126 4.98 5.86 8.92
C THR A 126 5.32 6.94 7.90
N VAL A 127 4.33 7.32 7.09
CA VAL A 127 4.54 8.20 5.93
C VAL A 127 3.54 9.34 5.96
N TYR A 128 4.05 10.56 5.88
CA TYR A 128 3.26 11.79 5.79
C TYR A 128 3.31 12.32 4.37
N MET A 129 2.21 12.88 3.90
CA MET A 129 2.05 13.37 2.53
C MET A 129 1.41 14.74 2.54
N ASP A 130 2.03 15.69 1.85
CA ASP A 130 1.51 17.03 1.69
C ASP A 130 1.38 17.37 0.20
N TRP A 131 0.25 17.95 -0.17
CA TRP A 131 -0.04 18.48 -1.50
C TRP A 131 -0.23 19.98 -1.40
N PHE A 132 0.52 20.75 -2.17
CA PHE A 132 0.46 22.20 -2.05
C PHE A 132 0.90 22.90 -3.33
N PRO A 133 0.47 24.17 -3.57
CA PRO A 133 0.98 24.97 -4.66
C PRO A 133 2.45 25.36 -4.37
N ARG A 134 3.24 25.50 -5.42
CA ARG A 134 4.67 25.84 -5.31
C ARG A 134 4.94 27.07 -4.40
N SER A 135 4.03 28.06 -4.38
CA SER A 135 4.16 29.24 -3.53
C SER A 135 4.21 28.95 -2.05
N ALA A 136 3.76 27.78 -1.61
CA ALA A 136 3.74 27.37 -0.20
C ALA A 136 5.04 26.69 0.27
N LEU A 137 6.02 26.46 -0.60
CA LEU A 137 7.24 25.69 -0.29
C LEU A 137 7.92 26.11 1.02
N ASP A 138 8.17 27.41 1.23
CA ASP A 138 8.92 27.89 2.39
C ASP A 138 8.13 27.66 3.70
N VAL A 139 6.81 27.85 3.69
CA VAL A 139 5.96 27.59 4.86
C VAL A 139 5.82 26.10 5.15
N ILE A 140 5.78 25.25 4.12
CA ILE A 140 5.75 23.79 4.32
C ILE A 140 7.06 23.30 4.94
N PHE A 141 8.21 23.76 4.47
CA PHE A 141 9.49 23.45 5.13
C PHE A 141 9.55 23.91 6.58
N ASP A 142 8.93 25.02 6.90
CA ASP A 142 8.89 25.54 8.27
C ASP A 142 7.97 24.70 9.16
N LEU A 143 6.81 24.26 8.65
CA LEU A 143 5.90 23.31 9.33
C LEU A 143 6.60 21.97 9.59
N GLU A 144 7.26 21.41 8.57
CA GLU A 144 8.00 20.15 8.67
C GLU A 144 9.16 20.23 9.68
N ALA A 145 9.89 21.33 9.67
CA ALA A 145 11.00 21.53 10.60
C ALA A 145 10.51 21.62 12.05
N ASP A 146 9.40 22.33 12.29
CA ASP A 146 8.86 22.47 13.64
C ASP A 146 8.36 21.15 14.20
N ARG A 147 7.55 20.39 13.42
CA ARG A 147 7.04 19.09 13.90
C ARG A 147 8.13 18.02 14.05
N LEU A 148 9.19 18.06 13.22
CA LEU A 148 10.30 17.11 13.30
C LEU A 148 11.21 17.39 14.49
N GLN A 149 11.36 18.65 14.91
CA GLN A 149 12.27 19.04 15.99
C GLN A 149 11.57 19.27 17.33
N HIS A 150 10.34 19.75 17.31
CA HIS A 150 9.67 20.35 18.46
C HIS A 150 8.24 19.88 18.66
N LEU A 151 7.91 18.64 18.22
CA LEU A 151 6.59 18.08 18.44
C LEU A 151 6.15 18.22 19.90
N ALA A 152 4.95 18.71 20.11
CA ALA A 152 4.40 18.88 21.44
C ALA A 152 3.78 17.55 21.93
N ILE A 153 4.43 16.90 22.88
CA ILE A 153 3.88 15.72 23.57
C ILE A 153 3.29 16.22 24.89
N ASP A 154 2.17 16.92 24.77
CA ASP A 154 1.44 17.45 25.91
C ASP A 154 0.47 16.42 26.46
N PRO A 155 0.39 16.20 27.80
CA PRO A 155 -0.49 15.20 28.40
C PRO A 155 -1.96 15.35 28.03
N LYS A 156 -2.48 16.58 27.91
CA LYS A 156 -3.88 16.84 27.58
C LYS A 156 -4.18 16.51 26.11
N VAL A 157 -3.29 16.91 25.20
CA VAL A 157 -3.41 16.59 23.77
C VAL A 157 -3.28 15.09 23.57
N THR A 158 -2.31 14.46 24.23
CA THR A 158 -2.10 13.00 24.19
C THR A 158 -3.35 12.23 24.62
N GLU A 159 -3.99 12.65 25.74
CA GLU A 159 -5.20 11.98 26.24
C GLU A 159 -6.38 12.15 25.28
N SER A 160 -6.54 13.34 24.69
CA SER A 160 -7.57 13.59 23.69
C SER A 160 -7.38 12.70 22.46
N GLU A 161 -6.15 12.63 21.95
CA GLU A 161 -5.84 11.86 20.74
C GLU A 161 -5.88 10.34 20.98
N ARG A 162 -5.53 9.88 22.20
CA ARG A 162 -5.74 8.49 22.62
C ARG A 162 -7.20 8.08 22.44
N GLY A 163 -8.14 8.95 22.84
CA GLY A 163 -9.57 8.73 22.65
C GLY A 163 -9.97 8.60 21.15
N VAL A 164 -9.35 9.37 20.28
CA VAL A 164 -9.55 9.30 18.82
C VAL A 164 -9.08 7.95 18.28
N VAL A 165 -7.83 7.58 18.55
CA VAL A 165 -7.25 6.29 18.11
C VAL A 165 -8.04 5.09 18.66
N TYR A 166 -8.49 5.17 19.91
CA TYR A 166 -9.35 4.13 20.50
C TYR A 166 -10.70 4.02 19.77
N SER A 167 -11.30 5.15 19.40
CA SER A 167 -12.55 5.17 18.63
C SER A 167 -12.35 4.61 17.22
N GLU A 168 -11.23 4.92 16.59
CA GLU A 168 -10.87 4.36 15.29
C GLU A 168 -10.66 2.85 15.36
N ARG A 169 -9.94 2.35 16.37
CA ARG A 169 -9.81 0.91 16.61
C ARG A 169 -11.17 0.23 16.73
N ARG A 170 -12.07 0.82 17.52
CA ARG A 170 -13.43 0.27 17.64
C ARG A 170 -14.16 0.18 16.30
N SER A 171 -13.99 1.17 15.45
CA SER A 171 -14.63 1.20 14.13
C SER A 171 -13.99 0.24 13.14
N ALA A 172 -12.65 0.21 13.08
CA ALA A 172 -11.92 -0.54 12.06
C ALA A 172 -11.69 -2.01 12.43
N ILE A 173 -11.67 -2.36 13.72
CA ILE A 173 -11.38 -3.70 14.20
C ILE A 173 -12.56 -4.28 15.01
N ASP A 174 -12.93 -3.61 16.12
CA ASP A 174 -13.87 -4.23 17.06
C ASP A 174 -15.28 -4.36 16.48
N ASN A 175 -15.72 -3.41 15.68
CA ASN A 175 -17.03 -3.40 15.01
C ASN A 175 -16.98 -3.84 13.54
N ASP A 176 -15.79 -4.04 12.96
CA ASP A 176 -15.60 -4.57 11.62
C ASP A 176 -15.24 -6.06 11.66
N ASN A 177 -15.94 -6.86 10.88
CA ASN A 177 -15.75 -8.32 10.88
C ASN A 177 -14.49 -8.74 10.13
N MET A 178 -14.15 -8.02 9.06
CA MET A 178 -12.93 -8.29 8.27
C MET A 178 -11.69 -7.91 9.08
N GLY A 179 -11.68 -6.72 9.68
CA GLY A 179 -10.58 -6.25 10.54
C GLY A 179 -10.35 -7.14 11.75
N ALA A 180 -11.44 -7.54 12.44
CA ALA A 180 -11.35 -8.45 13.59
C ALA A 180 -10.76 -9.81 13.20
N LEU A 181 -11.16 -10.38 12.07
CA LEU A 181 -10.60 -11.65 11.60
C LEU A 181 -9.14 -11.49 11.19
N MET A 182 -8.80 -10.41 10.47
CA MET A 182 -7.44 -10.15 10.01
C MET A 182 -6.46 -10.01 11.18
N GLU A 183 -6.82 -9.23 12.20
CA GLU A 183 -6.00 -9.07 13.42
C GLU A 183 -5.71 -10.42 14.07
N GLN A 184 -6.72 -11.27 14.24
CA GLN A 184 -6.56 -12.57 14.88
C GLN A 184 -5.75 -13.55 14.02
N VAL A 185 -5.92 -13.53 12.70
CA VAL A 185 -5.13 -14.35 11.77
C VAL A 185 -3.67 -13.91 11.77
N GLN A 186 -3.41 -12.60 11.71
CA GLN A 186 -2.05 -12.05 11.75
C GLN A 186 -1.33 -12.40 13.05
N ALA A 187 -1.98 -12.19 14.20
CA ALA A 187 -1.43 -12.54 15.51
C ALA A 187 -1.22 -14.04 15.70
N THR A 188 -1.97 -14.89 14.98
CA THR A 188 -1.80 -16.34 14.98
C THR A 188 -0.70 -16.80 14.02
N ALA A 189 -0.55 -16.10 12.89
CA ALA A 189 0.44 -16.44 11.86
C ALA A 189 1.88 -16.21 12.33
N PHE A 190 2.12 -15.17 13.12
CA PHE A 190 3.45 -14.89 13.69
C PHE A 190 3.51 -15.31 15.16
N VAL A 191 4.61 -15.90 15.58
CA VAL A 191 4.85 -16.30 16.97
C VAL A 191 6.05 -15.62 17.61
N ALA A 192 6.93 -15.04 16.80
CA ALA A 192 8.15 -14.40 17.28
C ALA A 192 8.40 -13.04 16.66
N HIS A 193 8.15 -12.88 15.35
CA HIS A 193 8.43 -11.63 14.66
C HIS A 193 7.41 -10.55 15.05
N PRO A 194 7.84 -9.27 15.23
CA PRO A 194 6.96 -8.18 15.62
C PRO A 194 5.81 -7.88 14.62
N TYR A 195 5.83 -8.42 13.41
CA TYR A 195 4.67 -8.35 12.50
C TYR A 195 3.40 -9.01 13.06
N GLN A 196 3.48 -9.67 14.22
CA GLN A 196 2.29 -10.13 14.93
C GLN A 196 1.44 -8.99 15.52
N PHE A 197 2.04 -7.80 15.76
CA PHE A 197 1.34 -6.70 16.41
C PHE A 197 0.44 -5.95 15.42
N PRO A 198 -0.81 -5.65 15.78
CA PRO A 198 -1.68 -4.81 14.96
C PRO A 198 -1.11 -3.38 14.88
N VAL A 199 -1.15 -2.79 13.70
CA VAL A 199 -0.65 -1.42 13.48
C VAL A 199 -1.34 -0.41 14.41
N ILE A 200 -2.64 -0.57 14.64
CA ILE A 200 -3.41 0.32 15.52
C ILE A 200 -3.13 0.07 17.03
N GLY A 201 -2.49 -1.03 17.37
CA GLY A 201 -2.18 -1.41 18.75
C GLY A 201 -3.26 -2.23 19.46
N TRP A 202 -2.88 -2.93 20.53
CA TRP A 202 -3.81 -3.62 21.42
C TRP A 202 -4.54 -2.64 22.33
N PRO A 203 -5.82 -2.88 22.68
CA PRO A 203 -6.60 -1.97 23.55
C PRO A 203 -5.91 -1.64 24.86
N SER A 204 -5.39 -2.66 25.56
CA SER A 204 -4.69 -2.50 26.84
C SER A 204 -3.45 -1.61 26.74
N ASP A 205 -2.74 -1.68 25.63
CA ASP A 205 -1.54 -0.88 25.41
C ASP A 205 -1.93 0.57 25.11
N ILE A 206 -2.95 0.79 24.25
CA ILE A 206 -3.49 2.12 23.97
C ILE A 206 -3.93 2.82 25.27
N GLU A 207 -4.58 2.11 26.17
CA GLU A 207 -5.05 2.65 27.45
C GLU A 207 -3.90 2.97 28.42
N SER A 208 -2.74 2.28 28.29
CA SER A 208 -1.66 2.34 29.26
C SER A 208 -0.41 3.11 28.83
N TRP A 209 -0.36 3.66 27.60
CA TRP A 209 0.80 4.45 27.15
C TRP A 209 1.14 5.60 28.11
N ARG A 210 2.41 5.77 28.39
CA ARG A 210 2.94 6.82 29.25
C ARG A 210 3.61 7.90 28.43
N ILE A 211 3.62 9.13 28.95
CA ILE A 211 4.30 10.25 28.28
C ILE A 211 5.78 9.95 28.01
N GLU A 212 6.44 9.26 28.95
CA GLU A 212 7.86 8.89 28.82
C GLU A 212 8.09 7.89 27.67
N ASP A 213 7.13 6.99 27.41
CA ASP A 213 7.19 6.05 26.29
C ASP A 213 7.07 6.81 24.97
N LEU A 214 6.13 7.75 24.87
CA LEU A 214 5.95 8.62 23.72
C LEU A 214 7.20 9.45 23.43
N GLN A 215 7.73 10.13 24.45
CA GLN A 215 8.93 10.96 24.32
C GLN A 215 10.14 10.15 23.85
N ARG A 216 10.33 8.95 24.42
CA ARG A 216 11.39 8.02 24.01
C ARG A 216 11.20 7.56 22.58
N TYR A 217 9.96 7.19 22.19
CA TYR A 217 9.61 6.72 20.85
C TYR A 217 9.87 7.79 19.79
N TYR A 218 9.35 9.00 20.01
CA TYR A 218 9.60 10.14 19.14
C TYR A 218 11.09 10.42 18.96
N LYS A 219 11.83 10.54 20.07
CA LYS A 219 13.27 10.80 20.03
C LYS A 219 14.05 9.71 19.27
N THR A 220 13.63 8.47 19.37
CA THR A 220 14.32 7.34 18.75
C THR A 220 14.08 7.28 17.25
N TYR A 221 12.84 7.47 16.82
CA TYR A 221 12.44 7.13 15.45
C TYR A 221 12.17 8.34 14.55
N TYR A 222 11.73 9.47 15.11
CA TYR A 222 11.41 10.68 14.34
C TYR A 222 12.64 11.62 14.29
N ALA A 223 13.67 11.17 13.58
CA ALA A 223 14.93 11.87 13.43
C ALA A 223 15.30 12.01 11.95
N PRO A 224 16.07 13.05 11.58
CA PRO A 224 16.49 13.28 10.19
C PRO A 224 17.13 12.05 9.54
N ASN A 225 18.03 11.37 10.25
CA ASN A 225 18.73 10.20 9.74
C ASN A 225 17.90 8.91 9.67
N ASN A 226 16.65 8.94 10.11
CA ASN A 226 15.65 7.87 9.94
C ASN A 226 14.56 8.22 8.93
N ALA A 227 14.68 9.38 8.26
CA ALA A 227 13.71 9.91 7.33
C ALA A 227 14.25 10.01 5.89
N THR A 228 13.35 9.92 4.92
CA THR A 228 13.59 10.25 3.53
C THR A 228 12.48 11.17 3.03
N LEU A 229 12.84 12.36 2.55
CA LEU A 229 11.92 13.29 1.93
C LEU A 229 11.94 13.14 0.42
N ILE A 230 10.76 13.12 -0.19
CA ILE A 230 10.61 13.02 -1.64
C ILE A 230 9.72 14.14 -2.13
N PHE A 231 10.28 15.01 -2.94
CA PHE A 231 9.57 16.09 -3.59
C PHE A 231 9.32 15.76 -5.06
N THR A 232 8.08 15.89 -5.49
CA THR A 232 7.69 15.74 -6.89
C THR A 232 6.82 16.93 -7.31
N GLY A 233 6.99 17.40 -8.54
CA GLY A 233 6.18 18.50 -9.05
C GLY A 233 6.96 19.71 -9.53
N ALA A 234 6.37 20.89 -9.45
CA ALA A 234 6.89 22.14 -9.99
C ALA A 234 8.03 22.73 -9.14
N VAL A 235 9.10 21.96 -8.98
CA VAL A 235 10.28 22.30 -8.16
C VAL A 235 11.57 21.98 -8.91
N THR A 236 12.65 22.61 -8.47
CA THR A 236 14.00 22.27 -8.93
C THR A 236 14.81 21.61 -7.81
N PRO A 237 15.72 20.68 -8.11
CA PRO A 237 16.59 20.08 -7.09
C PRO A 237 17.37 21.12 -6.30
N ALA A 238 17.93 22.12 -6.96
CA ALA A 238 18.73 23.18 -6.32
C ALA A 238 17.92 23.97 -5.27
N GLU A 239 16.67 24.33 -5.60
CA GLU A 239 15.75 25.04 -4.71
C GLU A 239 15.40 24.18 -3.47
N ILE A 240 15.00 22.93 -3.69
CA ILE A 240 14.61 22.01 -2.61
C ILE A 240 15.81 21.73 -1.70
N PHE A 241 16.99 21.46 -2.25
CA PHE A 241 18.18 21.22 -1.43
C PHE A 241 18.58 22.44 -0.60
N ALA A 242 18.44 23.66 -1.14
CA ALA A 242 18.73 24.88 -0.39
C ALA A 242 17.73 25.07 0.77
N LEU A 243 16.43 24.83 0.54
CA LEU A 243 15.41 24.90 1.58
C LEU A 243 15.59 23.78 2.64
N ALA A 244 15.90 22.57 2.22
CA ALA A 244 16.20 21.47 3.13
C ALA A 244 17.41 21.76 4.03
N GLU A 245 18.51 22.29 3.47
CA GLU A 245 19.68 22.72 4.26
C GLU A 245 19.33 23.85 5.23
N LYS A 246 18.52 24.83 4.81
CA LYS A 246 18.12 25.97 5.64
C LYS A 246 17.25 25.55 6.82
N HIS A 247 16.19 24.77 6.57
CA HIS A 247 15.15 24.46 7.57
C HIS A 247 15.40 23.16 8.34
N LEU A 248 15.89 22.12 7.67
CA LEU A 248 16.03 20.77 8.23
C LEU A 248 17.49 20.41 8.56
N GLY A 249 18.46 21.04 7.88
CA GLY A 249 19.90 20.82 8.13
C GLY A 249 20.35 21.10 9.57
N PRO A 250 19.81 22.11 10.28
CA PRO A 250 20.15 22.38 11.67
C PRO A 250 19.63 21.34 12.67
N ILE A 251 18.64 20.52 12.31
CA ILE A 251 18.04 19.50 13.20
C ILE A 251 19.08 18.38 13.43
N PRO A 252 19.43 18.07 14.69
CA PRO A 252 20.46 17.08 14.96
C PRO A 252 20.00 15.65 14.62
N SER A 253 20.91 14.82 14.12
CA SER A 253 20.70 13.39 14.02
C SER A 253 20.58 12.73 15.39
N GLN A 254 19.96 11.55 15.46
CA GLN A 254 19.90 10.72 16.64
C GLN A 254 20.69 9.41 16.41
N PRO A 255 21.06 8.67 17.46
CA PRO A 255 21.57 7.32 17.29
C PRO A 255 20.60 6.49 16.45
N ALA A 256 21.15 5.68 15.53
CA ALA A 256 20.31 4.80 14.72
C ALA A 256 19.49 3.86 15.62
N PRO A 257 18.20 3.62 15.32
CA PRO A 257 17.40 2.65 16.04
C PRO A 257 18.05 1.26 16.02
N GLU A 258 17.90 0.53 17.13
CA GLU A 258 18.38 -0.86 17.18
C GLU A 258 17.68 -1.70 16.10
N PRO A 259 18.40 -2.51 15.33
CA PRO A 259 17.79 -3.36 14.31
C PRO A 259 16.95 -4.46 14.93
N ILE A 260 15.83 -4.78 14.30
CA ILE A 260 15.05 -5.98 14.64
C ILE A 260 15.87 -7.21 14.28
N ARG A 261 16.19 -8.03 15.27
CA ARG A 261 17.04 -9.23 15.12
C ARG A 261 16.23 -10.53 15.08
N THR A 262 15.02 -10.48 15.62
CA THR A 262 14.10 -11.63 15.67
C THR A 262 13.64 -11.99 14.26
N LYS A 263 13.79 -13.25 13.92
CA LYS A 263 13.23 -13.82 12.68
C LYS A 263 12.08 -14.73 13.05
N GLU A 264 11.03 -14.71 12.25
CA GLU A 264 9.95 -15.68 12.40
C GLU A 264 10.49 -17.09 12.15
N PRO A 265 10.28 -18.03 13.08
CA PRO A 265 10.65 -19.42 12.83
C PRO A 265 9.77 -20.03 11.74
N GLU A 266 10.31 -20.99 11.00
CA GLU A 266 9.55 -21.69 9.98
C GLU A 266 8.34 -22.39 10.59
N GLN A 267 7.16 -22.13 10.06
CA GLN A 267 5.92 -22.78 10.49
C GLN A 267 5.92 -24.24 10.03
N GLN A 268 5.72 -25.17 10.99
CA GLN A 268 5.83 -26.63 10.78
C GLN A 268 4.46 -27.34 10.69
N GLY A 269 3.37 -26.57 10.69
CA GLY A 269 2.01 -27.11 10.58
C GLY A 269 0.98 -26.02 10.44
N GLU A 270 -0.16 -26.36 9.85
CA GLU A 270 -1.28 -25.42 9.71
C GLU A 270 -1.72 -24.90 11.08
N ARG A 271 -1.97 -23.59 11.14
CA ARG A 271 -2.61 -22.94 12.28
C ARG A 271 -4.04 -22.57 11.90
N ARG A 272 -4.96 -22.64 12.85
CA ARG A 272 -6.39 -22.41 12.57
C ARG A 272 -7.05 -21.64 13.70
N ILE A 273 -7.88 -20.68 13.31
CA ILE A 273 -8.68 -19.88 14.24
C ILE A 273 -10.10 -19.75 13.74
N VAL A 274 -11.06 -19.80 14.66
CA VAL A 274 -12.48 -19.57 14.39
C VAL A 274 -12.98 -18.44 15.29
N VAL A 275 -13.33 -17.33 14.69
CA VAL A 275 -13.89 -16.15 15.37
C VAL A 275 -15.42 -16.24 15.29
N LYS A 276 -16.08 -16.26 16.45
CA LYS A 276 -17.54 -16.17 16.54
C LYS A 276 -17.92 -14.74 16.88
N LYS A 277 -18.66 -14.10 16.00
CA LYS A 277 -19.03 -12.69 16.13
C LYS A 277 -20.41 -12.43 15.54
N GLN A 278 -21.05 -11.33 15.93
CA GLN A 278 -22.27 -10.85 15.28
C GLN A 278 -21.94 -10.54 13.82
N ALA A 279 -22.49 -11.33 12.90
CA ALA A 279 -22.27 -11.19 11.48
C ALA A 279 -23.50 -11.72 10.70
N GLN A 280 -23.77 -11.11 9.55
CA GLN A 280 -24.83 -11.60 8.64
C GLN A 280 -24.34 -12.76 7.79
N ALA A 281 -23.07 -12.81 7.50
CA ALA A 281 -22.43 -13.78 6.63
C ALA A 281 -21.04 -14.18 7.17
N PRO A 282 -20.58 -15.39 6.89
CA PRO A 282 -19.24 -15.81 7.27
C PRO A 282 -18.17 -15.19 6.37
N LEU A 283 -16.93 -15.19 6.87
CA LEU A 283 -15.71 -14.79 6.15
C LEU A 283 -14.66 -15.89 6.26
N ILE A 284 -13.79 -15.98 5.27
CA ILE A 284 -12.62 -16.85 5.30
C ILE A 284 -11.37 -16.08 4.88
N GLN A 285 -10.28 -16.32 5.59
CA GLN A 285 -8.95 -15.81 5.27
C GLN A 285 -7.93 -16.94 5.35
N LEU A 286 -7.09 -17.03 4.33
CA LEU A 286 -5.91 -17.88 4.31
C LEU A 286 -4.69 -16.96 4.28
N ALA A 287 -3.82 -17.05 5.28
CA ALA A 287 -2.56 -16.32 5.32
C ALA A 287 -1.38 -17.31 5.19
N TYR A 288 -0.47 -16.99 4.28
CA TYR A 288 0.75 -17.78 4.06
C TYR A 288 1.96 -16.89 4.37
N HIS A 289 3.00 -17.46 4.97
CA HIS A 289 4.27 -16.75 5.08
C HIS A 289 4.85 -16.51 3.69
N GLY A 290 5.04 -15.23 3.38
CA GLY A 290 5.50 -14.73 2.09
C GLY A 290 6.99 -14.45 2.04
N ILE A 291 7.34 -13.36 1.37
CA ILE A 291 8.71 -12.92 1.09
C ILE A 291 8.90 -11.45 1.47
N SER A 292 10.16 -11.01 1.58
CA SER A 292 10.47 -9.60 1.80
C SER A 292 10.44 -8.79 0.51
N GLY A 293 10.39 -7.46 0.61
CA GLY A 293 10.40 -6.56 -0.55
C GLY A 293 11.70 -6.57 -1.38
N LYS A 294 12.77 -7.17 -0.85
CA LYS A 294 14.06 -7.34 -1.55
C LYS A 294 14.21 -8.71 -2.22
N ASP A 295 13.25 -9.60 -2.03
CA ASP A 295 13.29 -10.93 -2.62
C ASP A 295 13.17 -10.85 -4.15
N ALA A 296 13.90 -11.72 -4.84
CA ALA A 296 13.92 -11.76 -6.31
C ALA A 296 12.57 -12.19 -6.91
N ASP A 297 11.74 -12.88 -6.13
CA ASP A 297 10.45 -13.42 -6.59
C ASP A 297 9.26 -12.44 -6.39
N VAL A 298 9.51 -11.18 -5.95
CA VAL A 298 8.43 -10.20 -5.72
C VAL A 298 7.59 -9.97 -6.98
N GLU A 299 8.22 -9.82 -8.14
CA GLU A 299 7.53 -9.63 -9.41
C GLU A 299 6.72 -10.86 -9.81
N ALA A 300 7.28 -12.06 -9.65
CA ALA A 300 6.60 -13.32 -9.95
C ALA A 300 5.38 -13.52 -9.01
N LEU A 301 5.54 -13.23 -7.72
CA LEU A 301 4.44 -13.29 -6.74
C LEU A 301 3.34 -12.27 -7.08
N THR A 302 3.71 -11.05 -7.45
CA THR A 302 2.74 -10.02 -7.85
C THR A 302 1.90 -10.46 -9.05
N LEU A 303 2.55 -11.04 -10.07
CA LEU A 303 1.84 -11.57 -11.24
C LEU A 303 0.97 -12.79 -10.90
N LEU A 304 1.46 -13.68 -10.06
CA LEU A 304 0.71 -14.83 -9.55
C LEU A 304 -0.60 -14.39 -8.86
N LEU A 305 -0.52 -13.45 -7.94
CA LEU A 305 -1.70 -12.94 -7.23
C LEU A 305 -2.67 -12.23 -8.18
N GLY A 306 -2.14 -11.52 -9.20
CA GLY A 306 -2.95 -10.95 -10.27
C GLY A 306 -3.70 -12.00 -11.09
N ILE A 307 -3.07 -13.13 -11.41
CA ILE A 307 -3.72 -14.25 -12.12
C ILE A 307 -4.80 -14.89 -11.25
N LEU A 308 -4.56 -15.00 -9.94
CA LEU A 308 -5.48 -15.62 -9.00
C LEU A 308 -6.74 -14.80 -8.77
N ALA A 309 -6.64 -13.47 -8.56
CA ALA A 309 -7.78 -12.69 -8.06
C ALA A 309 -7.98 -11.30 -8.70
N ASN A 310 -7.17 -10.88 -9.69
CA ASN A 310 -7.36 -9.55 -10.26
C ASN A 310 -8.33 -9.57 -11.46
N GLY A 311 -9.55 -9.08 -11.22
CA GLY A 311 -10.64 -8.97 -12.20
C GLY A 311 -11.45 -10.26 -12.38
N GLU A 312 -12.60 -10.12 -13.05
CA GLU A 312 -13.60 -11.18 -13.19
C GLU A 312 -13.08 -12.45 -13.88
N SER A 313 -12.17 -12.31 -14.83
CA SER A 313 -11.56 -13.45 -15.53
C SER A 313 -10.35 -14.07 -14.80
N SER A 314 -10.12 -13.74 -13.52
CA SER A 314 -9.14 -14.39 -12.67
C SER A 314 -9.61 -15.77 -12.20
N ARG A 315 -8.67 -16.64 -11.84
CA ARG A 315 -8.98 -18.04 -11.54
C ARG A 315 -9.96 -18.21 -10.38
N LEU A 316 -9.64 -17.54 -9.25
CA LEU A 316 -10.47 -17.64 -8.06
C LEU A 316 -11.85 -16.99 -8.25
N HIS A 317 -11.91 -15.84 -8.94
CA HIS A 317 -13.20 -15.19 -9.23
C HIS A 317 -14.09 -16.12 -10.08
N ARG A 318 -13.56 -16.59 -11.20
CA ARG A 318 -14.32 -17.50 -12.07
C ARG A 318 -14.77 -18.75 -11.33
N ARG A 319 -13.87 -19.40 -10.57
CA ARG A 319 -14.19 -20.65 -9.87
C ARG A 319 -15.20 -20.45 -8.74
N LEU A 320 -14.96 -19.46 -7.85
CA LEU A 320 -15.77 -19.33 -6.64
C LEU A 320 -17.02 -18.48 -6.81
N VAL A 321 -16.96 -17.43 -7.66
CA VAL A 321 -18.08 -16.48 -7.82
C VAL A 321 -18.99 -16.88 -8.96
N GLU A 322 -18.43 -17.19 -10.15
CA GLU A 322 -19.24 -17.46 -11.33
C GLU A 322 -19.71 -18.92 -11.41
N GLU A 323 -18.80 -19.89 -11.32
CA GLU A 323 -19.09 -21.31 -11.50
C GLU A 323 -19.78 -21.92 -10.28
N GLU A 324 -19.14 -21.85 -9.11
CA GLU A 324 -19.61 -22.49 -7.88
C GLU A 324 -20.60 -21.63 -7.07
N ARG A 325 -20.64 -20.31 -7.33
CA ARG A 325 -21.45 -19.33 -6.59
C ARG A 325 -21.33 -19.47 -5.08
N ALA A 326 -20.13 -19.82 -4.64
CA ALA A 326 -19.81 -20.10 -3.26
C ALA A 326 -19.27 -18.86 -2.50
N ALA A 327 -18.85 -17.82 -3.22
CA ALA A 327 -18.39 -16.55 -2.67
C ALA A 327 -19.03 -15.36 -3.41
N LEU A 328 -19.16 -14.23 -2.71
CA LEU A 328 -19.57 -12.95 -3.28
C LEU A 328 -18.37 -12.22 -3.91
N ARG A 329 -17.22 -12.32 -3.26
CA ARG A 329 -15.95 -11.75 -3.72
C ARG A 329 -14.80 -12.63 -3.25
N VAL A 330 -13.72 -12.62 -4.00
CA VAL A 330 -12.44 -13.23 -3.62
C VAL A 330 -11.32 -12.27 -3.97
N ASN A 331 -10.36 -12.14 -3.08
CA ASN A 331 -9.23 -11.23 -3.23
C ASN A 331 -7.93 -11.88 -2.74
N THR A 332 -6.83 -11.32 -3.21
CA THR A 332 -5.49 -11.60 -2.71
C THR A 332 -4.81 -10.31 -2.32
N HIS A 333 -3.95 -10.36 -1.31
CA HIS A 333 -3.16 -9.21 -0.90
C HIS A 333 -1.75 -9.65 -0.50
N PHE A 334 -0.76 -8.85 -0.88
CA PHE A 334 0.62 -8.96 -0.47
C PHE A 334 1.23 -7.56 -0.42
N SER A 335 1.77 -7.18 0.72
CA SER A 335 2.51 -5.93 0.89
C SER A 335 3.98 -6.26 1.17
N PRO A 336 4.90 -5.96 0.24
CA PRO A 336 6.32 -6.18 0.45
C PRO A 336 6.84 -5.38 1.64
N GLY A 337 7.41 -6.06 2.64
CA GLY A 337 7.99 -5.46 3.84
C GLY A 337 9.52 -5.54 3.88
N PHE A 338 10.13 -5.04 4.98
CA PHE A 338 11.55 -5.24 5.24
C PHE A 338 11.88 -6.71 5.50
N ASP A 339 10.98 -7.42 6.16
CA ASP A 339 11.04 -8.87 6.41
C ASP A 339 9.92 -9.60 5.66
N PRO A 340 9.96 -10.94 5.59
CA PRO A 340 8.88 -11.71 4.98
C PRO A 340 7.52 -11.41 5.61
N SER A 341 6.61 -10.85 4.83
CA SER A 341 5.24 -10.53 5.24
C SER A 341 4.27 -11.65 4.87
N LEU A 342 2.98 -11.49 5.16
CA LEU A 342 1.97 -12.47 4.80
C LEU A 342 1.42 -12.25 3.39
N VAL A 343 1.15 -13.36 2.71
CA VAL A 343 0.34 -13.43 1.49
C VAL A 343 -1.06 -13.87 1.89
N TRP A 344 -2.04 -13.04 1.58
CA TRP A 344 -3.42 -13.23 1.93
C TRP A 344 -4.25 -13.68 0.75
N VAL A 345 -5.13 -14.67 0.99
CA VAL A 345 -6.23 -15.05 0.10
C VAL A 345 -7.51 -15.06 0.95
N TYR A 346 -8.50 -14.26 0.58
CA TYR A 346 -9.70 -14.14 1.39
C TYR A 346 -10.96 -14.01 0.54
N ALA A 347 -12.08 -14.42 1.10
CA ALA A 347 -13.36 -14.37 0.44
C ALA A 347 -14.48 -13.91 1.37
N ASP A 348 -15.37 -13.09 0.81
CA ASP A 348 -16.64 -12.71 1.39
C ASP A 348 -17.69 -13.73 0.92
N LEU A 349 -18.43 -14.32 1.85
CA LEU A 349 -19.35 -15.40 1.56
C LEU A 349 -20.80 -14.93 1.67
N PRO A 350 -21.75 -15.58 0.97
CA PRO A 350 -23.15 -15.31 1.18
C PRO A 350 -23.62 -15.83 2.56
N PRO A 351 -24.73 -15.30 3.10
CA PRO A 351 -25.35 -15.83 4.31
C PRO A 351 -25.62 -17.33 4.22
N GLY A 352 -25.24 -18.08 5.26
CA GLY A 352 -25.44 -19.53 5.32
C GLY A 352 -24.48 -20.37 4.47
N ALA A 353 -23.44 -19.76 3.89
CA ALA A 353 -22.42 -20.50 3.13
C ALA A 353 -21.68 -21.51 4.01
N ASP A 354 -21.35 -22.65 3.40
CA ASP A 354 -20.47 -23.66 3.97
C ASP A 354 -19.00 -23.21 3.81
N VAL A 355 -18.43 -22.69 4.89
CA VAL A 355 -17.05 -22.16 4.91
C VAL A 355 -16.03 -23.24 4.58
N ALA A 356 -16.27 -24.50 5.04
CA ALA A 356 -15.36 -25.61 4.78
C ALA A 356 -15.31 -25.97 3.27
N ARG A 357 -16.48 -25.91 2.60
CA ARG A 357 -16.53 -26.09 1.14
C ARG A 357 -15.77 -25.00 0.41
N VAL A 358 -15.91 -23.72 0.84
CA VAL A 358 -15.20 -22.61 0.22
C VAL A 358 -13.70 -22.73 0.44
N GLU A 359 -13.25 -23.10 1.64
CA GLU A 359 -11.83 -23.39 1.92
C GLU A 359 -11.30 -24.48 0.98
N GLY A 360 -12.07 -25.55 0.78
CA GLY A 360 -11.72 -26.61 -0.18
C GLY A 360 -11.50 -26.07 -1.59
N LEU A 361 -12.43 -25.29 -2.10
CA LEU A 361 -12.35 -24.66 -3.44
C LEU A 361 -11.15 -23.73 -3.58
N LEU A 362 -10.90 -22.89 -2.57
CA LEU A 362 -9.74 -22.01 -2.55
C LEU A 362 -8.43 -22.82 -2.62
N THR A 363 -8.30 -23.79 -1.74
CA THR A 363 -7.06 -24.59 -1.62
C THR A 363 -6.83 -25.50 -2.82
N GLU A 364 -7.89 -26.04 -3.43
CA GLU A 364 -7.81 -26.79 -4.68
C GLU A 364 -7.26 -25.93 -5.82
N GLU A 365 -7.76 -24.69 -5.98
CA GLU A 365 -7.28 -23.80 -7.05
C GLU A 365 -5.84 -23.35 -6.85
N LEU A 366 -5.44 -23.06 -5.60
CA LEU A 366 -4.05 -22.78 -5.27
C LEU A 366 -3.15 -24.01 -5.57
N ALA A 367 -3.59 -25.21 -5.22
CA ALA A 367 -2.87 -26.44 -5.53
C ALA A 367 -2.74 -26.72 -7.03
N ARG A 368 -3.76 -26.35 -7.84
CA ARG A 368 -3.67 -26.44 -9.31
C ARG A 368 -2.56 -25.56 -9.86
N VAL A 369 -2.44 -24.31 -9.38
CA VAL A 369 -1.36 -23.42 -9.81
C VAL A 369 0.01 -23.98 -9.44
N VAL A 370 0.17 -24.55 -8.27
CA VAL A 370 1.41 -25.20 -7.83
C VAL A 370 1.75 -26.38 -8.75
N LYS A 371 0.77 -27.21 -9.07
CA LYS A 371 0.96 -28.44 -9.86
C LYS A 371 1.14 -28.15 -11.34
N ASP A 372 0.22 -27.38 -11.93
CA ASP A 372 0.05 -27.23 -13.38
C ASP A 372 0.64 -25.93 -13.90
N GLY A 373 0.99 -24.99 -13.01
CA GLY A 373 1.47 -23.65 -13.37
C GLY A 373 0.37 -22.76 -13.96
N VAL A 374 0.78 -21.81 -14.78
CA VAL A 374 -0.09 -20.85 -15.47
C VAL A 374 0.12 -20.91 -16.98
N SER A 375 -0.87 -20.51 -17.77
CA SER A 375 -0.77 -20.42 -19.23
C SER A 375 -0.06 -19.13 -19.65
N ASP A 376 0.48 -19.13 -20.90
CA ASP A 376 1.07 -17.92 -21.49
C ASP A 376 0.06 -16.77 -21.58
N ALA A 377 -1.21 -17.08 -21.84
CA ALA A 377 -2.27 -16.08 -21.93
C ALA A 377 -2.54 -15.41 -20.57
N GLU A 378 -2.57 -16.18 -19.48
CA GLU A 378 -2.75 -15.66 -18.13
C GLU A 378 -1.56 -14.79 -17.70
N LEU A 379 -0.34 -15.26 -17.92
CA LEU A 379 0.88 -14.51 -17.59
C LEU A 379 0.95 -13.20 -18.39
N LYS A 380 0.69 -13.25 -19.69
CA LYS A 380 0.64 -12.07 -20.57
C LYS A 380 -0.41 -11.07 -20.12
N LYS A 381 -1.62 -11.54 -19.76
CA LYS A 381 -2.70 -10.69 -19.26
C LYS A 381 -2.29 -10.01 -17.95
N ALA A 382 -1.81 -10.78 -16.97
CA ALA A 382 -1.40 -10.24 -15.67
C ALA A 382 -0.29 -9.20 -15.83
N ARG A 383 0.72 -9.48 -16.63
CA ARG A 383 1.81 -8.56 -16.96
C ARG A 383 1.30 -7.24 -17.57
N ASN A 384 0.41 -7.32 -18.56
CA ASN A 384 -0.15 -6.13 -19.20
C ASN A 384 -0.94 -5.27 -18.23
N ILE A 385 -1.74 -5.88 -17.33
CA ILE A 385 -2.50 -5.17 -16.31
C ILE A 385 -1.52 -4.49 -15.33
N THR A 386 -0.54 -5.22 -14.83
CA THR A 386 0.44 -4.71 -13.86
C THR A 386 1.26 -3.57 -14.45
N LEU A 387 1.76 -3.71 -15.68
CA LEU A 387 2.50 -2.64 -16.35
C LEU A 387 1.62 -1.42 -16.63
N SER A 388 0.36 -1.63 -17.05
CA SER A 388 -0.58 -0.52 -17.22
C SER A 388 -0.84 0.22 -15.91
N GLN A 389 -1.00 -0.49 -14.79
CA GLN A 389 -1.16 0.12 -13.46
C GLN A 389 0.11 0.85 -13.03
N PHE A 390 1.28 0.28 -13.27
CA PHE A 390 2.57 0.91 -13.02
C PHE A 390 2.68 2.26 -13.75
N TRP A 391 2.44 2.30 -15.06
CA TRP A 391 2.52 3.54 -15.83
C TRP A 391 1.50 4.58 -15.38
N ARG A 392 0.26 4.18 -15.14
CA ARG A 392 -0.78 5.07 -14.61
C ARG A 392 -0.42 5.64 -13.24
N SER A 393 0.22 4.86 -12.38
CA SER A 393 0.64 5.35 -11.06
C SER A 393 1.65 6.50 -11.17
N LEU A 394 2.45 6.54 -12.26
CA LEU A 394 3.45 7.57 -12.49
C LEU A 394 2.93 8.82 -13.25
N GLU A 395 1.66 8.85 -13.64
CA GLU A 395 1.06 10.01 -14.30
C GLU A 395 0.93 11.21 -13.35
N THR A 396 0.71 10.97 -12.05
CA THR A 396 0.53 12.03 -11.06
C THR A 396 1.78 12.25 -10.22
N ASN A 397 1.97 13.47 -9.72
CA ASN A 397 3.05 13.79 -8.77
C ASN A 397 2.93 12.94 -7.50
N ASN A 398 1.70 12.71 -7.01
CA ASN A 398 1.42 11.86 -5.86
C ASN A 398 1.90 10.42 -6.08
N GLY A 399 1.54 9.82 -7.21
CA GLY A 399 1.97 8.46 -7.55
C GLY A 399 3.48 8.34 -7.73
N ARG A 400 4.14 9.35 -8.34
CA ARG A 400 5.61 9.41 -8.46
C ARG A 400 6.28 9.45 -7.10
N GLY A 401 5.81 10.32 -6.19
CA GLY A 401 6.37 10.43 -4.83
C GLY A 401 6.25 9.12 -4.05
N ARG A 402 5.06 8.50 -4.10
CA ARG A 402 4.82 7.20 -3.46
C ARG A 402 5.71 6.09 -4.03
N ALA A 403 5.81 6.00 -5.35
CA ALA A 403 6.60 4.96 -6.02
C ALA A 403 8.10 5.09 -5.74
N LEU A 404 8.65 6.33 -5.77
CA LEU A 404 10.05 6.58 -5.39
C LEU A 404 10.31 6.21 -3.94
N GLY A 405 9.40 6.61 -3.02
CA GLY A 405 9.53 6.31 -1.60
C GLY A 405 9.50 4.83 -1.30
N ALA A 406 8.60 4.10 -1.92
CA ALA A 406 8.53 2.66 -1.78
C ALA A 406 9.80 1.97 -2.32
N ALA A 407 10.31 2.37 -3.49
CA ALA A 407 11.53 1.81 -4.05
C ALA A 407 12.76 2.14 -3.19
N GLU A 408 12.90 3.39 -2.72
CA GLU A 408 13.97 3.79 -1.80
C GLU A 408 13.93 2.99 -0.50
N THR A 409 12.75 2.88 0.08
CA THR A 409 12.58 2.29 1.41
C THR A 409 12.71 0.78 1.40
N PHE A 410 11.95 0.10 0.54
CA PHE A 410 11.84 -1.36 0.58
C PHE A 410 12.88 -2.07 -0.29
N ARG A 411 13.41 -1.41 -1.33
CA ARG A 411 14.47 -1.97 -2.18
C ARG A 411 15.86 -1.36 -1.89
N GLY A 412 15.91 -0.22 -1.18
CA GLY A 412 17.14 0.47 -0.78
C GLY A 412 17.72 1.42 -1.82
N ASP A 413 17.07 1.56 -2.99
CA ASP A 413 17.47 2.48 -4.04
C ASP A 413 16.25 2.85 -4.91
N TYR A 414 15.88 4.13 -4.92
CA TYR A 414 14.77 4.64 -5.72
C TYR A 414 14.93 4.37 -7.22
N ARG A 415 16.16 4.24 -7.73
CA ARG A 415 16.45 3.99 -9.14
C ARG A 415 15.90 2.64 -9.60
N GLN A 416 15.76 1.67 -8.70
CA GLN A 416 15.13 0.38 -9.00
C GLN A 416 13.67 0.47 -9.45
N LEU A 417 13.01 1.62 -9.20
CA LEU A 417 11.68 1.89 -9.75
C LEU A 417 11.68 1.80 -11.28
N PHE A 418 12.72 2.31 -11.93
CA PHE A 418 12.78 2.44 -13.37
C PHE A 418 13.08 1.12 -14.11
N ASP A 419 13.62 0.15 -13.39
CA ASP A 419 13.88 -1.21 -13.90
C ASP A 419 12.67 -2.14 -13.69
N ALA A 420 11.61 -1.68 -13.00
CA ALA A 420 10.45 -2.52 -12.70
C ALA A 420 9.77 -3.10 -13.97
N PRO A 421 9.53 -2.33 -15.05
CA PRO A 421 8.96 -2.90 -16.28
C PRO A 421 9.75 -4.08 -16.81
N GLU A 422 11.08 -3.94 -16.90
CA GLU A 422 11.96 -5.01 -17.39
C GLU A 422 11.96 -6.24 -16.48
N ARG A 423 11.89 -6.04 -15.14
CA ARG A 423 11.77 -7.15 -14.19
C ARG A 423 10.48 -7.93 -14.40
N TYR A 424 9.34 -7.25 -14.58
CA TYR A 424 8.07 -7.91 -14.91
C TYR A 424 8.10 -8.64 -16.25
N GLU A 425 8.77 -8.08 -17.25
CA GLU A 425 8.89 -8.71 -18.57
C GLU A 425 9.70 -10.00 -18.54
N ARG A 426 10.70 -10.10 -17.67
CA ARG A 426 11.55 -11.28 -17.51
C ARG A 426 10.87 -12.46 -16.81
N VAL A 427 9.81 -12.21 -16.05
CA VAL A 427 9.11 -13.28 -15.31
C VAL A 427 8.58 -14.34 -16.27
N THR A 428 8.94 -15.57 -16.04
CA THR A 428 8.50 -16.75 -16.81
C THR A 428 7.35 -17.49 -16.09
N ARG A 429 6.73 -18.44 -16.78
CA ARG A 429 5.72 -19.31 -16.17
C ARG A 429 6.32 -20.22 -15.10
N ASP A 430 7.57 -20.62 -15.27
CA ASP A 430 8.27 -21.44 -14.29
C ASP A 430 8.54 -20.64 -13.02
N ASP A 431 8.95 -19.37 -13.11
CA ASP A 431 9.10 -18.48 -11.95
C ASP A 431 7.78 -18.35 -11.17
N VAL A 432 6.65 -18.19 -11.88
CA VAL A 432 5.32 -18.11 -11.26
C VAL A 432 4.94 -19.42 -10.56
N ARG A 433 5.26 -20.57 -11.16
CA ARG A 433 5.01 -21.87 -10.57
C ARG A 433 5.91 -22.14 -9.35
N GLU A 434 7.17 -21.76 -9.43
CA GLU A 434 8.13 -21.92 -8.33
C GLU A 434 7.75 -21.08 -7.14
N VAL A 435 7.41 -19.80 -7.34
CA VAL A 435 6.93 -18.93 -6.24
C VAL A 435 5.61 -19.44 -5.68
N ALA A 436 4.69 -19.96 -6.50
CA ALA A 436 3.46 -20.58 -6.02
C ALA A 436 3.74 -21.78 -5.11
N ALA A 437 4.65 -22.66 -5.49
CA ALA A 437 5.07 -23.81 -4.70
C ALA A 437 5.76 -23.41 -3.38
N ARG A 438 6.55 -22.33 -3.41
CA ARG A 438 7.20 -21.75 -2.24
C ARG A 438 6.21 -21.20 -1.24
N ILE A 439 5.17 -20.51 -1.71
CA ILE A 439 4.21 -19.79 -0.86
C ILE A 439 3.04 -20.68 -0.44
N PHE A 440 2.35 -21.33 -1.37
CA PHE A 440 1.10 -22.06 -1.11
C PHE A 440 1.34 -23.47 -0.53
N ASN A 441 2.17 -23.55 0.52
CA ASN A 441 2.40 -24.77 1.27
C ASN A 441 1.40 -24.86 2.43
N SER A 442 0.63 -25.96 2.50
CA SER A 442 -0.38 -26.17 3.52
C SER A 442 0.19 -26.18 4.96
N GLN A 443 1.44 -26.57 5.16
CA GLN A 443 2.09 -26.54 6.47
C GLN A 443 2.45 -25.12 6.94
N ARG A 444 2.55 -24.16 6.01
CA ARG A 444 2.89 -22.76 6.28
C ARG A 444 1.69 -21.85 6.23
N ARG A 445 0.50 -22.41 6.33
CA ARG A 445 -0.78 -21.71 6.22
C ARG A 445 -1.39 -21.44 7.59
N THR A 446 -1.97 -20.25 7.75
CA THR A 446 -2.87 -19.93 8.86
C THR A 446 -4.26 -19.70 8.28
N VAL A 447 -5.27 -20.42 8.79
CA VAL A 447 -6.66 -20.36 8.34
C VAL A 447 -7.50 -19.65 9.39
N GLY A 448 -8.20 -18.60 8.98
CA GLY A 448 -9.16 -17.89 9.80
C GLY A 448 -10.58 -17.99 9.24
N TRP A 449 -11.51 -18.40 10.08
CA TRP A 449 -12.93 -18.33 9.81
C TRP A 449 -13.59 -17.33 10.74
N LEU A 450 -14.44 -16.47 10.21
CA LEU A 450 -15.40 -15.74 11.02
C LEU A 450 -16.79 -16.33 10.72
N VAL A 451 -17.46 -16.80 11.77
CA VAL A 451 -18.80 -17.38 11.68
C VAL A 451 -19.78 -16.58 12.53
N PRO A 452 -21.04 -16.42 12.06
CA PRO A 452 -22.08 -15.77 12.85
C PRO A 452 -22.23 -16.45 14.22
N ALA A 453 -22.34 -15.65 15.28
CA ALA A 453 -22.45 -16.16 16.66
C ALA A 453 -23.68 -17.08 16.87
N ASP A 454 -24.75 -16.81 16.12
CA ASP A 454 -26.02 -17.56 16.19
C ASP A 454 -26.06 -18.76 15.21
N ALA A 455 -25.02 -18.98 14.42
CA ALA A 455 -24.93 -20.16 13.57
C ALA A 455 -24.87 -21.41 14.44
N ARG A 456 -25.93 -22.20 14.44
CA ARG A 456 -25.92 -23.54 15.07
C ARG A 456 -24.74 -24.30 14.49
N ALA A 457 -23.84 -24.77 15.37
CA ALA A 457 -22.74 -25.62 14.99
C ALA A 457 -23.32 -26.76 14.14
N ALA A 458 -22.84 -26.93 12.90
CA ALA A 458 -23.11 -28.10 12.09
C ALA A 458 -22.50 -29.27 12.86
N THR A 459 -23.31 -29.98 13.60
CA THR A 459 -22.92 -31.20 14.28
C THR A 459 -22.56 -32.22 13.19
N PRO A 460 -21.38 -32.84 13.23
CA PRO A 460 -21.10 -33.97 12.34
C PRO A 460 -22.22 -35.02 12.53
N ASP A 461 -22.81 -35.45 11.46
CA ASP A 461 -23.93 -36.38 11.42
C ASP A 461 -23.51 -37.73 12.06
N SER A 462 -23.88 -37.93 13.33
CA SER A 462 -23.71 -39.19 14.08
C SER A 462 -24.70 -40.28 13.63
N ARG A 463 -25.20 -40.20 12.42
CA ARG A 463 -26.18 -41.20 11.88
C ARG A 463 -25.54 -42.22 10.96
N LYS A 464 -24.38 -42.76 11.30
CA LYS A 464 -23.84 -43.96 10.59
C LYS A 464 -23.33 -45.06 11.53
N GLU A 465 -23.94 -45.24 12.70
CA GLU A 465 -23.69 -46.43 13.53
C GLU A 465 -24.97 -46.94 14.20
N ALA A 466 -25.99 -47.28 13.39
CA ALA A 466 -27.09 -48.11 13.86
C ALA A 466 -27.71 -48.90 12.70
N SER A 467 -26.87 -49.72 12.06
CA SER A 467 -27.35 -50.89 11.28
C SER A 467 -26.20 -51.84 11.03
N ARG A 468 -25.91 -52.63 12.04
CA ARG A 468 -25.39 -54.00 11.94
C ARG A 468 -25.89 -54.82 13.11
#